data_ded3f4096e58085895fcd5d86832c3ec
#
_entry.id   ded3f4096e58085895fcd5d86832c3ec
#
_cell.length_a   1.000
_cell.length_b   1.000
_cell.length_c   1.000
_cell.angle_alpha   90.00
_cell.angle_beta   90.00
_cell.angle_gamma   90.00
#
_symmetry.space_group_name_H-M   'P 1'
#
loop_
_entity.id
_entity.type
_entity.pdbx_description
1 polymer ?
#
loop_
_entity_poly.entity_id
_entity_poly.type
_entity_poly.pdbx_seq_one_letter_code
_entity_poly.pdbx_strand_id
1 'polypeptide(L)'
;AIELILKDLKKKKLSRIKIEIEIETLRELRPALEQNPDIIMLDNMTLAQVKKAVQLRNQYYPHTKKKRPLLEVSGRVSASRVPALSAAGVDMISVGALTHSAKIIDFSLEIN
;
A
#
# COMPACT_ATOMS: atom_id res chain seq x y z
N ALA A 1 12.22 1.92 14.94
CA ALA A 1 12.54 0.65 14.32
C ALA A 1 12.38 0.67 12.81
N ILE A 2 11.18 0.94 12.33
CA ILE A 2 10.95 0.98 10.88
C ILE A 2 11.78 2.09 10.23
N GLU A 3 11.84 3.23 10.87
CA GLU A 3 12.61 4.34 10.35
C GLU A 3 14.10 4.00 10.20
N LEU A 4 14.66 3.34 11.21
CA LEU A 4 16.05 2.93 11.15
C LEU A 4 16.27 1.91 10.05
N ILE A 5 15.35 0.98 9.88
CA ILE A 5 15.46 -0.03 8.84
C ILE A 5 15.48 0.63 7.46
N LEU A 6 14.57 1.57 7.22
CA LEU A 6 14.51 2.25 5.94
C LEU A 6 15.78 3.01 5.64
N LYS A 7 16.30 3.74 6.61
CA LYS A 7 17.55 4.49 6.42
C LYS A 7 18.72 3.57 6.15
N ASP A 8 18.81 2.49 6.88
CA ASP A 8 19.90 1.55 6.74
C ASP A 8 19.89 0.88 5.37
N LEU A 9 18.71 0.46 4.92
CA LEU A 9 18.55 -0.16 3.61
C LEU A 9 18.96 0.80 2.49
N LYS A 10 18.51 2.05 2.58
CA LYS A 10 18.86 3.05 1.58
C LYS A 10 20.35 3.35 1.60
N LYS A 11 20.94 3.42 2.77
CA LYS A 11 22.35 3.68 2.93
C LYS A 11 23.20 2.59 2.31
N LYS A 12 22.74 1.35 2.45
CA LYS A 12 23.46 0.20 1.89
C LYS A 12 23.12 -0.05 0.42
N LYS A 13 22.33 0.82 -0.18
CA LYS A 13 21.91 0.69 -1.57
C LYS A 13 21.16 -0.61 -1.85
N LEU A 14 20.39 -1.05 -0.88
CA LEU A 14 19.54 -2.23 -1.02
C LEU A 14 18.18 -1.80 -1.60
N SER A 15 18.23 -0.99 -2.65
CA SER A 15 17.05 -0.38 -3.24
C SER A 15 16.06 -1.38 -3.86
N ARG A 16 16.51 -2.59 -4.08
CA ARG A 16 15.62 -3.62 -4.63
C ARG A 16 14.69 -4.23 -3.60
N ILE A 17 15.03 -4.06 -2.32
CA ILE A 17 14.20 -4.56 -1.24
C ILE A 17 13.07 -3.57 -1.02
N LYS A 18 11.84 -4.05 -1.10
CA LYS A 18 10.69 -3.20 -0.89
C LYS A 18 10.28 -3.25 0.57
N ILE A 19 9.95 -2.09 1.10
CA ILE A 19 9.49 -1.95 2.48
C ILE A 19 8.00 -1.68 2.45
N GLU A 20 7.26 -2.52 3.12
CA GLU A 20 5.82 -2.41 3.20
C GLU A 20 5.40 -2.13 4.64
N ILE A 21 4.53 -1.16 4.82
CA ILE A 21 3.96 -0.85 6.13
C ILE A 21 2.47 -1.16 6.08
N GLU A 22 2.02 -1.98 7.01
CA GLU A 22 0.61 -2.32 7.12
C GLU A 22 -0.06 -1.41 8.14
N ILE A 23 -1.21 -0.84 7.78
CA ILE A 23 -1.99 -0.01 8.70
C ILE A 23 -3.43 -0.50 8.74
N GLU A 24 -4.08 -0.33 9.88
CA GLU A 24 -5.46 -0.76 10.07
C GLU A 24 -6.40 0.42 10.23
N THR A 25 -5.86 1.61 10.52
CA THR A 25 -6.67 2.81 10.71
C THR A 25 -6.08 3.96 9.92
N LEU A 26 -6.93 4.93 9.58
CA LEU A 26 -6.48 6.13 8.88
C LEU A 26 -5.54 6.97 9.75
N ARG A 27 -5.65 6.84 11.06
CA ARG A 27 -4.80 7.56 11.99
C ARG A 27 -3.33 7.19 11.80
N GLU A 28 -3.07 5.97 11.36
CA GLU A 28 -1.72 5.48 11.16
C GLU A 28 -1.14 5.88 9.81
N LEU A 29 -1.97 6.42 8.93
CA LEU A 29 -1.53 6.70 7.56
C LEU A 29 -0.45 7.77 7.50
N ARG A 30 -0.63 8.88 8.21
CA ARG A 30 0.33 9.96 8.15
C ARG A 30 1.71 9.55 8.65
N PRO A 31 1.82 8.90 9.81
CA PRO A 31 3.13 8.38 10.24
C PRO A 31 3.75 7.44 9.20
N ALA A 32 2.94 6.61 8.56
CA ALA A 32 3.43 5.71 7.53
C ALA A 32 3.94 6.49 6.31
N LEU A 33 3.22 7.51 5.89
CA LEU A 33 3.64 8.34 4.76
C LEU A 33 4.95 9.05 5.05
N GLU A 34 5.16 9.45 6.29
CA GLU A 34 6.38 10.13 6.70
C GLU A 34 7.62 9.25 6.56
N GLN A 35 7.45 7.95 6.60
CA GLN A 35 8.55 7.01 6.43
C GLN A 35 8.89 6.77 4.98
N ASN A 36 8.05 7.20 4.06
CA ASN A 36 8.22 7.01 2.61
C ASN A 36 8.54 5.55 2.26
N PRO A 37 7.69 4.61 2.68
CA PRO A 37 7.89 3.21 2.31
C PRO A 37 7.56 3.00 0.84
N ASP A 38 7.85 1.82 0.33
CA ASP A 38 7.47 1.49 -1.04
C ASP A 38 5.98 1.22 -1.14
N ILE A 39 5.43 0.55 -0.14
CA ILE A 39 4.03 0.13 -0.15
C ILE A 39 3.42 0.38 1.22
N ILE A 40 2.19 0.90 1.23
CA ILE A 40 1.39 0.96 2.44
C ILE A 40 0.18 0.07 2.22
N MET A 41 0.04 -0.93 3.06
CA MET A 41 -1.09 -1.85 2.98
C MET A 41 -2.22 -1.35 3.86
N LEU A 42 -3.39 -1.19 3.26
CA LEU A 42 -4.61 -0.79 3.96
C LEU A 42 -5.37 -2.06 4.31
N ASP A 43 -5.28 -2.47 5.57
CA ASP A 43 -5.87 -3.72 6.00
C ASP A 43 -7.29 -3.52 6.52
N ASN A 44 -8.23 -4.26 5.93
CA ASN A 44 -9.61 -4.32 6.40
C ASN A 44 -10.29 -2.95 6.50
N MET A 45 -10.11 -2.12 5.49
CA MET A 45 -10.73 -0.79 5.44
C MET A 45 -11.96 -0.77 4.55
N THR A 46 -12.91 0.10 4.89
CA THR A 46 -14.08 0.31 4.05
C THR A 46 -13.69 1.11 2.81
N LEU A 47 -14.58 1.10 1.80
CA LEU A 47 -14.33 1.87 0.59
C LEU A 47 -14.15 3.36 0.90
N ALA A 48 -14.96 3.89 1.81
CA ALA A 48 -14.83 5.30 2.20
C ALA A 48 -13.46 5.59 2.82
N GLN A 49 -12.98 4.69 3.66
CA GLN A 49 -11.66 4.84 4.26
C GLN A 49 -10.55 4.74 3.21
N VAL A 50 -10.72 3.82 2.27
CA VAL A 50 -9.74 3.66 1.19
C VAL A 50 -9.66 4.94 0.35
N LYS A 51 -10.82 5.50 -0.01
CA LYS A 51 -10.85 6.75 -0.77
C LYS A 51 -10.13 7.87 -0.03
N LYS A 52 -10.36 7.95 1.27
CA LYS A 52 -9.71 8.96 2.09
C LYS A 52 -8.20 8.75 2.14
N ALA A 53 -7.77 7.51 2.24
CA ALA A 53 -6.35 7.18 2.25
C ALA A 53 -5.69 7.59 0.93
N VAL A 54 -6.32 7.32 -0.20
CA VAL A 54 -5.81 7.72 -1.49
C VAL A 54 -5.67 9.24 -1.55
N GLN A 55 -6.70 9.95 -1.11
CA GLN A 55 -6.67 11.40 -1.12
C GLN A 55 -5.54 11.95 -0.27
N LEU A 56 -5.38 11.42 0.93
CA LEU A 56 -4.33 11.87 1.83
C LEU A 56 -2.93 11.58 1.29
N ARG A 57 -2.73 10.38 0.72
CA ARG A 57 -1.45 10.06 0.10
C ARG A 57 -1.13 11.02 -1.02
N ASN A 58 -2.11 11.31 -1.88
CA ASN A 58 -1.90 12.18 -3.02
C ASN A 58 -1.64 13.62 -2.59
N GLN A 59 -2.25 14.06 -1.49
CA GLN A 59 -2.01 15.39 -0.96
C GLN A 59 -0.63 15.49 -0.32
N TYR A 60 -0.18 14.42 0.31
CA TYR A 60 1.12 14.40 0.97
C TYR A 60 2.26 14.43 -0.05
N TYR A 61 2.06 13.83 -1.21
CA TYR A 61 3.06 13.79 -2.27
C TYR A 61 2.53 14.40 -3.57
N PRO A 62 2.12 15.66 -3.56
CA PRO A 62 1.48 16.22 -4.76
C PRO A 62 2.45 16.47 -5.92
N HIS A 63 3.62 17.02 -5.62
CA HIS A 63 4.58 17.41 -6.66
C HIS A 63 6.00 17.11 -6.25
N THR A 64 6.18 16.08 -5.46
CA THR A 64 7.49 15.74 -4.95
C THR A 64 8.28 14.92 -5.96
N LYS A 65 9.60 15.04 -5.90
CA LYS A 65 10.47 14.17 -6.66
C LYS A 65 10.56 12.78 -6.04
N LYS A 66 10.13 12.64 -4.79
CA LYS A 66 10.09 11.34 -4.15
C LYS A 66 8.95 10.52 -4.73
N LYS A 67 9.22 9.26 -4.92
CA LYS A 67 8.21 8.35 -5.40
C LYS A 67 7.14 8.15 -4.33
N ARG A 68 5.88 8.28 -4.73
CA ARG A 68 4.78 8.06 -3.81
C ARG A 68 4.73 6.59 -3.41
N PRO A 69 4.44 6.30 -2.13
CA PRO A 69 4.17 4.92 -1.74
C PRO A 69 2.96 4.38 -2.50
N LEU A 70 3.04 3.14 -2.91
CA LEU A 70 1.89 2.47 -3.50
C LEU A 70 0.93 2.10 -2.39
N LEU A 71 -0.37 2.11 -2.69
CA LEU A 71 -1.39 1.69 -1.74
C LEU A 71 -1.94 0.34 -2.14
N GLU A 72 -1.90 -0.59 -1.22
CA GLU A 72 -2.44 -1.94 -1.42
C GLU A 72 -3.61 -2.13 -0.48
N VAL A 73 -4.75 -2.62 -1.01
CA VAL A 73 -5.89 -2.97 -0.16
C VAL A 73 -5.85 -4.47 0.09
N SER A 74 -5.96 -4.83 1.35
CA SER A 74 -5.91 -6.22 1.77
C SER A 74 -7.01 -6.49 2.79
N GLY A 75 -7.16 -7.76 3.14
CA GLY A 75 -8.17 -8.19 4.08
C GLY A 75 -9.27 -8.94 3.37
N ARG A 76 -10.51 -8.75 3.82
CA ARG A 76 -11.64 -9.48 3.26
C ARG A 76 -12.21 -8.78 2.04
N VAL A 77 -11.41 -8.73 1.00
CA VAL A 77 -11.84 -8.11 -0.25
C VAL A 77 -12.47 -9.16 -1.14
N SER A 78 -13.71 -8.93 -1.54
CA SER A 78 -14.37 -9.81 -2.51
C SER A 78 -14.12 -9.29 -3.92
N ALA A 79 -14.23 -10.19 -4.90
CA ALA A 79 -14.00 -9.81 -6.29
C ALA A 79 -14.98 -8.70 -6.73
N SER A 80 -16.18 -8.66 -6.15
CA SER A 80 -17.18 -7.66 -6.52
C SER A 80 -16.76 -6.24 -6.13
N ARG A 81 -15.85 -6.09 -5.19
CA ARG A 81 -15.38 -4.77 -4.74
C ARG A 81 -14.22 -4.23 -5.59
N VAL A 82 -13.62 -5.09 -6.39
CA VAL A 82 -12.43 -4.71 -7.14
C VAL A 82 -12.65 -3.49 -8.04
N PRO A 83 -13.74 -3.40 -8.82
CA PRO A 83 -13.93 -2.23 -9.68
C PRO A 83 -14.00 -0.92 -8.90
N ALA A 84 -14.72 -0.91 -7.78
CA ALA A 84 -14.83 0.30 -6.97
C ALA A 84 -13.51 0.69 -6.34
N LEU A 85 -12.76 -0.29 -5.84
CA LEU A 85 -11.46 -0.02 -5.25
C LEU A 85 -10.47 0.48 -6.28
N SER A 86 -10.50 -0.12 -7.47
CA SER A 86 -9.63 0.34 -8.56
C SER A 86 -9.95 1.78 -8.94
N ALA A 87 -11.24 2.10 -9.03
CA ALA A 87 -11.67 3.46 -9.34
C ALA A 87 -11.28 4.45 -8.25
N ALA A 88 -11.15 3.98 -7.01
CA ALA A 88 -10.75 4.83 -5.90
C ALA A 88 -9.29 5.26 -5.99
N GLY A 89 -8.48 4.56 -6.78
CA GLY A 89 -7.09 4.97 -7.00
C GLY A 89 -6.05 4.16 -6.25
N VAL A 90 -6.43 2.97 -5.74
CA VAL A 90 -5.43 2.09 -5.14
C VAL A 90 -4.59 1.45 -6.23
N ASP A 91 -3.39 1.05 -5.87
CA ASP A 91 -2.43 0.51 -6.84
C ASP A 91 -2.44 -1.01 -6.88
N MET A 92 -2.79 -1.65 -5.77
CA MET A 92 -2.81 -3.11 -5.68
C MET A 92 -3.97 -3.56 -4.82
N ILE A 93 -4.51 -4.72 -5.13
CA ILE A 93 -5.63 -5.29 -4.39
C ILE A 93 -5.36 -6.77 -4.17
N SER A 94 -5.44 -7.21 -2.92
CA SER A 94 -5.34 -8.62 -2.58
C SER A 94 -6.76 -9.13 -2.34
N VAL A 95 -7.27 -9.92 -3.25
CA VAL A 95 -8.63 -10.41 -3.18
C VAL A 95 -8.69 -11.67 -2.32
N GLY A 96 -9.37 -11.57 -1.18
CA GLY A 96 -9.40 -12.66 -0.21
C GLY A 96 -9.95 -13.97 -0.75
N ALA A 97 -10.98 -13.92 -1.57
CA ALA A 97 -11.57 -15.11 -2.13
C ALA A 97 -10.61 -15.90 -3.02
N LEU A 98 -9.57 -15.24 -3.49
CA LEU A 98 -8.59 -15.85 -4.38
C LEU A 98 -7.25 -16.06 -3.71
N THR A 99 -7.14 -15.75 -2.43
CA THR A 99 -5.86 -15.80 -1.74
C THR A 99 -5.29 -17.20 -1.60
N HIS A 100 -6.13 -18.23 -1.59
CA HIS A 100 -5.62 -19.59 -1.59
C HIS A 100 -5.19 -20.03 -2.96
N SER A 101 -5.29 -19.18 -3.95
CA SER A 101 -4.77 -19.43 -5.27
C SER A 101 -3.36 -18.89 -5.34
N ALA A 102 -2.41 -19.76 -5.62
CA ALA A 102 -1.03 -19.34 -5.78
C ALA A 102 -0.88 -18.29 -6.86
N LYS A 103 -1.79 -18.29 -7.81
CA LYS A 103 -1.76 -17.31 -8.90
C LYS A 103 -1.94 -15.89 -8.43
N ILE A 104 -2.75 -15.68 -7.40
CA ILE A 104 -2.95 -14.34 -6.88
C ILE A 104 -1.67 -13.83 -6.22
N ILE A 105 -1.01 -14.69 -5.49
CA ILE A 105 0.25 -14.34 -4.86
C ILE A 105 1.28 -14.00 -5.93
N ASP A 106 1.36 -14.83 -6.95
CA ASP A 106 2.30 -14.61 -8.05
C ASP A 106 2.00 -13.30 -8.75
N PHE A 107 0.73 -13.01 -8.97
CA PHE A 107 0.33 -11.78 -9.61
C PHE A 107 0.77 -10.57 -8.79
N SER A 108 0.61 -10.61 -7.49
CA SER A 108 1.05 -9.52 -6.63
C SER A 108 2.56 -9.32 -6.72
N LEU A 109 3.32 -10.40 -6.79
CA LEU A 109 4.75 -10.33 -6.93
C LEU A 109 5.17 -9.76 -8.27
N GLU A 110 4.42 -10.06 -9.30
CA GLU A 110 4.70 -9.53 -10.63
C GLU A 110 4.50 -8.03 -10.69
N ILE A 111 3.51 -7.53 -9.99
CA ILE A 111 3.25 -6.09 -9.93
C ILE A 111 4.40 -5.40 -9.23
N ASN A 112 4.93 -6.04 -8.22
CA ASN A 112 6.02 -5.48 -7.44
C ASN A 112 7.36 -5.61 -8.17
#